data_a9ea601c983c010999a8ec5691930a96
#
_entry.id   a9ea601c983c010999a8ec5691930a96
#
_cell.length_a   1.000
_cell.length_b   1.000
_cell.length_c   1.000
_cell.angle_alpha   90.00
_cell.angle_beta   90.00
_cell.angle_gamma   90.00
#
_symmetry.space_group_name_H-M   'P 1'
#
loop_
_entity.id
_entity.type
_entity.pdbx_description
1 polymer ?
#
loop_
_entity_poly.entity_id
_entity_poly.type
_entity_poly.pdbx_seq_one_letter_code
_entity_poly.pdbx_strand_id
1 'polypeptide(L)'
;MSNLKSNQTVTPGAAIFVCVVFFIIFLVFKCSCSETEQEKANRNEYNLKFNAYYNSQQCVKELLKSPSTAEFPSGSEQFVTRIDEDTYLINSYVDSQNGFGAMLRTNYVCQITLNNNDTYTCDNVELLKQ
;
A
#
# COMPACT_ATOMS: atom_id res chain seq x y z
N MET A 1 71.95 13.35 2.42
CA MET A 1 70.63 12.74 2.36
C MET A 1 69.73 13.46 3.36
N SER A 2 68.97 14.45 2.90
CA SER A 2 68.18 15.34 3.74
C SER A 2 66.69 15.03 3.53
N ASN A 3 66.06 14.48 4.54
CA ASN A 3 64.61 14.21 4.57
C ASN A 3 63.91 15.56 4.78
N LEU A 4 63.25 16.05 3.74
CA LEU A 4 62.27 17.15 3.86
C LEU A 4 60.93 16.57 4.33
N LYS A 5 60.66 16.70 5.62
CA LYS A 5 59.28 16.60 6.13
C LYS A 5 58.54 17.90 5.85
N SER A 6 57.62 17.91 4.91
CA SER A 6 56.71 19.02 4.74
C SER A 6 55.61 18.93 5.82
N ASN A 7 55.76 19.74 6.86
CA ASN A 7 54.67 19.99 7.81
C ASN A 7 53.69 20.93 7.13
N GLN A 8 52.61 20.37 6.62
CA GLN A 8 51.45 21.17 6.25
C GLN A 8 50.72 21.60 7.53
N THR A 9 50.92 22.82 7.94
CA THR A 9 50.13 23.47 8.99
C THR A 9 48.76 23.79 8.42
N VAL A 10 47.76 22.96 8.76
CA VAL A 10 46.37 23.26 8.47
C VAL A 10 46.00 24.50 9.30
N THR A 11 45.71 25.62 8.64
CA THR A 11 45.24 26.82 9.34
C THR A 11 43.93 26.55 10.04
N PRO A 12 43.71 27.00 11.30
CA PRO A 12 42.52 26.70 12.10
C PRO A 12 41.21 27.12 11.39
N GLY A 13 41.27 28.09 10.50
CA GLY A 13 40.13 28.52 9.68
C GLY A 13 39.67 27.48 8.64
N ALA A 14 40.61 26.71 8.07
CA ALA A 14 40.24 25.66 7.10
C ALA A 14 39.54 24.48 7.75
N ALA A 15 39.94 24.10 8.97
CA ALA A 15 39.29 23.03 9.73
C ALA A 15 37.83 23.40 10.12
N ILE A 16 37.60 24.64 10.53
CA ILE A 16 36.28 25.16 10.87
C ILE A 16 35.37 25.16 9.62
N PHE A 17 35.90 25.58 8.48
CA PHE A 17 35.14 25.63 7.22
C PHE A 17 34.73 24.24 6.77
N VAL A 18 35.60 23.25 6.87
CA VAL A 18 35.26 21.83 6.56
C VAL A 18 34.20 21.29 7.50
N CYS A 19 34.31 21.57 8.81
CA CYS A 19 33.28 21.13 9.78
C CYS A 19 31.92 21.77 9.51
N VAL A 20 31.86 23.05 9.14
CA VAL A 20 30.63 23.75 8.80
C VAL A 20 29.98 23.15 7.54
N VAL A 21 30.78 22.88 6.50
CA VAL A 21 30.30 22.25 5.27
C VAL A 21 29.78 20.85 5.54
N PHE A 22 30.47 20.02 6.33
CA PHE A 22 29.99 18.71 6.73
C PHE A 22 28.72 18.79 7.57
N PHE A 23 28.57 19.77 8.44
CA PHE A 23 27.37 19.98 9.23
C PHE A 23 26.17 20.39 8.36
N ILE A 24 26.38 21.25 7.36
CA ILE A 24 25.36 21.64 6.39
C ILE A 24 24.94 20.44 5.55
N ILE A 25 25.90 19.64 5.05
CA ILE A 25 25.60 18.40 4.30
C ILE A 25 24.81 17.41 5.17
N PHE A 26 25.19 17.28 6.44
CA PHE A 26 24.46 16.40 7.40
C PHE A 26 23.04 16.88 7.67
N LEU A 27 22.82 18.22 7.78
CA LEU A 27 21.49 18.79 7.94
C LEU A 27 20.61 18.58 6.68
N VAL A 28 21.20 18.76 5.50
CA VAL A 28 20.49 18.51 4.23
C VAL A 28 20.15 17.03 4.06
N PHE A 29 21.08 16.13 4.45
CA PHE A 29 20.82 14.68 4.39
C PHE A 29 19.73 14.21 5.38
N LYS A 30 19.62 14.86 6.54
CA LYS A 30 18.55 14.59 7.52
C LYS A 30 17.17 15.07 7.04
N CYS A 31 17.15 16.13 6.23
CA CYS A 31 15.91 16.71 5.71
C CYS A 31 15.31 15.89 4.53
N SER A 32 16.11 15.03 3.87
CA SER A 32 15.68 14.28 2.68
C SER A 32 15.01 12.94 2.97
N CYS A 33 14.93 12.48 4.22
CA CYS A 33 14.41 11.16 4.59
C CYS A 33 13.16 11.18 5.47
N SER A 34 12.55 12.32 5.73
CA SER A 34 11.25 12.35 6.42
C SER A 34 10.13 12.27 5.38
N GLU A 35 9.43 11.13 5.36
CA GLU A 35 8.16 11.05 4.64
C GLU A 35 7.24 12.17 5.10
N THR A 36 6.63 12.83 4.14
CA THR A 36 5.64 13.88 4.44
C THR A 36 4.39 13.23 5.06
N GLU A 37 3.66 13.96 5.90
CA GLU A 37 2.38 13.48 6.46
C GLU A 37 1.38 13.11 5.35
N GLN A 38 1.48 13.77 4.19
CA GLN A 38 0.68 13.46 3.01
C GLN A 38 1.02 12.07 2.43
N GLU A 39 2.29 11.70 2.36
CA GLU A 39 2.71 10.38 1.86
C GLU A 39 2.28 9.26 2.81
N LYS A 40 2.35 9.50 4.11
CA LYS A 40 1.85 8.56 5.13
C LYS A 40 0.33 8.38 5.03
N ALA A 41 -0.41 9.48 4.87
CA ALA A 41 -1.86 9.44 4.69
C ALA A 41 -2.26 8.67 3.43
N ASN A 42 -1.60 8.93 2.30
CA ASN A 42 -1.85 8.23 1.04
C ASN A 42 -1.54 6.73 1.14
N ARG A 43 -0.46 6.37 1.83
CA ARG A 43 -0.09 4.96 2.06
C ARG A 43 -1.12 4.26 2.95
N ASN A 44 -1.60 4.93 3.99
CA ASN A 44 -2.64 4.38 4.86
C ASN A 44 -3.94 4.15 4.08
N GLU A 45 -4.37 5.11 3.29
CA GLU A 45 -5.55 4.99 2.42
C GLU A 45 -5.42 3.81 1.45
N TYR A 46 -4.25 3.68 0.81
CA TYR A 46 -3.95 2.54 -0.07
C TYR A 46 -4.06 1.20 0.67
N ASN A 47 -3.47 1.09 1.85
CA ASN A 47 -3.51 -0.13 2.65
C ASN A 47 -4.94 -0.50 3.09
N LEU A 48 -5.74 0.49 3.48
CA LEU A 48 -7.13 0.27 3.86
C LEU A 48 -7.97 -0.24 2.68
N LYS A 49 -7.83 0.38 1.50
CA LYS A 49 -8.48 -0.10 0.27
C LYS A 49 -8.05 -1.50 -0.12
N PHE A 50 -6.75 -1.79 -0.01
CA PHE A 50 -6.21 -3.12 -0.27
C PHE A 50 -6.83 -4.17 0.68
N ASN A 51 -6.89 -3.88 1.98
CA ASN A 51 -7.49 -4.75 2.98
C ASN A 51 -8.98 -4.98 2.71
N ALA A 52 -9.74 -3.92 2.41
CA ALA A 52 -11.16 -4.04 2.07
C ALA A 52 -11.36 -4.92 0.84
N TYR A 53 -10.57 -4.73 -0.21
CA TYR A 53 -10.62 -5.56 -1.41
C TYR A 53 -10.30 -7.02 -1.15
N TYR A 54 -9.23 -7.30 -0.41
CA TYR A 54 -8.82 -8.66 -0.06
C TYR A 54 -9.90 -9.38 0.76
N ASN A 55 -10.47 -8.70 1.74
CA ASN A 55 -11.53 -9.24 2.58
C ASN A 55 -12.82 -9.52 1.77
N SER A 56 -13.17 -8.64 0.83
CA SER A 56 -14.31 -8.87 -0.05
C SER A 56 -14.18 -10.16 -0.87
N GLN A 57 -12.96 -10.52 -1.28
CA GLN A 57 -12.73 -11.77 -2.01
C GLN A 57 -13.06 -13.01 -1.17
N GLN A 58 -12.81 -12.97 0.14
CA GLN A 58 -13.17 -14.08 1.03
C GLN A 58 -14.71 -14.24 1.11
N CYS A 59 -15.41 -13.12 1.30
CA CYS A 59 -16.87 -13.13 1.35
C CYS A 59 -17.51 -13.61 0.04
N VAL A 60 -16.96 -13.18 -1.09
CA VAL A 60 -17.44 -13.60 -2.42
C VAL A 60 -17.18 -15.09 -2.65
N LYS A 61 -16.02 -15.62 -2.23
CA LYS A 61 -15.70 -17.05 -2.36
C LYS A 61 -16.72 -17.95 -1.68
N GLU A 62 -17.27 -17.53 -0.55
CA GLU A 62 -18.29 -18.30 0.17
C GLU A 62 -19.59 -18.47 -0.62
N LEU A 63 -19.86 -17.60 -1.59
CA LEU A 63 -21.04 -17.63 -2.45
C LEU A 63 -20.82 -18.41 -3.76
N LEU A 64 -19.58 -18.75 -4.09
CA LEU A 64 -19.24 -19.44 -5.34
C LEU A 64 -19.48 -20.94 -5.23
N LYS A 65 -19.86 -21.57 -6.36
CA LYS A 65 -19.98 -23.03 -6.45
C LYS A 65 -18.64 -23.75 -6.43
N SER A 66 -17.59 -23.10 -6.92
CA SER A 66 -16.23 -23.65 -6.97
C SER A 66 -15.21 -22.63 -6.43
N PRO A 67 -15.18 -22.37 -5.12
CA PRO A 67 -14.35 -21.34 -4.52
C PRO A 67 -12.84 -21.50 -4.79
N SER A 68 -12.39 -22.76 -4.91
CA SER A 68 -10.98 -23.10 -5.17
C SER A 68 -10.48 -22.68 -6.55
N THR A 69 -11.39 -22.40 -7.48
CA THR A 69 -11.06 -21.96 -8.84
C THR A 69 -11.23 -20.45 -9.04
N ALA A 70 -11.51 -19.72 -7.96
CA ALA A 70 -11.77 -18.28 -8.02
C ALA A 70 -10.49 -17.50 -8.31
N GLU A 71 -10.52 -16.74 -9.39
CA GLU A 71 -9.47 -15.82 -9.81
C GLU A 71 -10.02 -14.39 -9.78
N PHE A 72 -9.38 -13.52 -9.00
CA PHE A 72 -9.75 -12.12 -8.88
C PHE A 72 -8.77 -11.22 -9.62
N PRO A 73 -9.22 -10.08 -10.17
CA PRO A 73 -8.31 -9.14 -10.82
C PRO A 73 -7.31 -8.55 -9.83
N SER A 74 -6.10 -8.26 -10.32
CA SER A 74 -5.10 -7.51 -9.58
C SER A 74 -5.41 -6.01 -9.62
N GLY A 75 -4.93 -5.28 -8.61
CA GLY A 75 -5.12 -3.83 -8.52
C GLY A 75 -6.42 -3.46 -7.81
N SER A 76 -6.32 -3.29 -6.50
CA SER A 76 -7.48 -2.99 -5.63
C SER A 76 -8.07 -1.61 -5.86
N GLU A 77 -7.27 -0.60 -6.19
CA GLU A 77 -7.69 0.81 -6.16
C GLU A 77 -8.85 1.13 -7.10
N GLN A 78 -8.86 0.54 -8.29
CA GLN A 78 -9.89 0.80 -9.30
C GLN A 78 -11.25 0.18 -8.96
N PHE A 79 -11.29 -0.78 -8.03
CA PHE A 79 -12.49 -1.52 -7.66
C PHE A 79 -13.09 -1.08 -6.33
N VAL A 80 -12.38 -0.23 -5.57
CA VAL A 80 -12.72 0.14 -4.19
C VAL A 80 -13.05 1.62 -4.09
N THR A 81 -14.26 1.93 -3.64
CA THR A 81 -14.68 3.29 -3.31
C THR A 81 -14.93 3.38 -1.81
N ARG A 82 -14.28 4.32 -1.14
CA ARG A 82 -14.56 4.62 0.26
C ARG A 82 -15.89 5.37 0.35
N ILE A 83 -16.83 4.88 1.16
CA ILE A 83 -18.15 5.49 1.36
C ILE A 83 -18.32 6.08 2.76
N ASP A 84 -17.54 5.62 3.73
CA ASP A 84 -17.50 6.18 5.09
C ASP A 84 -16.10 5.98 5.68
N GLU A 85 -15.86 6.40 6.92
CA GLU A 85 -14.56 6.36 7.60
C GLU A 85 -13.89 4.99 7.53
N ASP A 86 -14.65 3.93 7.79
CA ASP A 86 -14.16 2.55 7.79
C ASP A 86 -14.93 1.63 6.82
N THR A 87 -15.77 2.21 5.95
CA THR A 87 -16.66 1.45 5.06
C THR A 87 -16.31 1.69 3.60
N TYR A 88 -16.21 0.59 2.87
CA TYR A 88 -15.77 0.54 1.48
C TYR A 88 -16.76 -0.22 0.63
N LEU A 89 -17.09 0.33 -0.54
CA LEU A 89 -17.87 -0.34 -1.58
C LEU A 89 -16.90 -0.91 -2.60
N ILE A 90 -17.01 -2.20 -2.83
CA ILE A 90 -16.24 -2.94 -3.82
C ILE A 90 -17.16 -3.28 -5.00
N ASN A 91 -16.74 -2.90 -6.21
CA ASN A 91 -17.41 -3.26 -7.45
C ASN A 91 -16.39 -3.90 -8.38
N SER A 92 -16.41 -5.22 -8.49
CA SER A 92 -15.38 -5.99 -9.19
C SER A 92 -15.96 -7.24 -9.85
N TYR A 93 -15.10 -8.14 -10.28
CA TYR A 93 -15.49 -9.42 -10.86
C TYR A 93 -14.63 -10.56 -10.32
N VAL A 94 -15.13 -11.77 -10.50
CA VAL A 94 -14.44 -13.02 -10.22
C VAL A 94 -14.61 -13.96 -11.40
N ASP A 95 -13.53 -14.59 -11.82
CA ASP A 95 -13.55 -15.70 -12.77
C ASP A 95 -13.53 -17.02 -11.96
N SER A 96 -14.53 -17.86 -12.14
CA SER A 96 -14.62 -19.13 -11.42
C SER A 96 -15.33 -20.19 -12.23
N GLN A 97 -15.08 -21.47 -11.93
CA GLN A 97 -15.77 -22.57 -12.60
C GLN A 97 -17.22 -22.71 -12.12
N ASN A 98 -18.10 -22.92 -13.07
CA ASN A 98 -19.47 -23.35 -12.77
C ASN A 98 -19.54 -24.86 -12.44
N GLY A 99 -20.73 -25.37 -12.14
CA GLY A 99 -20.94 -26.78 -11.82
C GLY A 99 -20.60 -27.78 -12.97
N PHE A 100 -20.31 -27.28 -14.17
CA PHE A 100 -19.92 -28.06 -15.36
C PHE A 100 -18.42 -27.92 -15.68
N GLY A 101 -17.66 -27.17 -14.86
CA GLY A 101 -16.23 -26.94 -15.07
C GLY A 101 -15.87 -25.83 -16.04
N ALA A 102 -16.85 -25.11 -16.58
CA ALA A 102 -16.59 -23.95 -17.46
C ALA A 102 -16.27 -22.70 -16.63
N MET A 103 -15.18 -21.99 -17.01
CA MET A 103 -14.84 -20.70 -16.41
C MET A 103 -15.85 -19.63 -16.82
N LEU A 104 -16.42 -18.96 -15.84
CA LEU A 104 -17.38 -17.88 -16.03
C LEU A 104 -16.92 -16.65 -15.23
N ARG A 105 -17.04 -15.50 -15.86
CA ARG A 105 -16.88 -14.20 -15.18
C ARG A 105 -18.20 -13.80 -14.55
N THR A 106 -18.14 -13.46 -13.28
CA THR A 106 -19.30 -12.97 -12.53
C THR A 106 -18.91 -11.63 -11.89
N ASN A 107 -19.65 -10.57 -12.20
CA ASN A 107 -19.49 -9.30 -11.51
C ASN A 107 -20.11 -9.40 -10.11
N TYR A 108 -19.53 -8.68 -9.15
CA TYR A 108 -20.07 -8.62 -7.80
C TYR A 108 -19.99 -7.22 -7.22
N VAL A 109 -20.87 -6.95 -6.30
CA VAL A 109 -20.83 -5.79 -5.41
C VAL A 109 -20.79 -6.30 -3.98
N CYS A 110 -19.95 -5.68 -3.16
CA CYS A 110 -19.78 -6.01 -1.76
C CYS A 110 -19.48 -4.75 -0.96
N GLN A 111 -20.10 -4.60 0.20
CA GLN A 111 -19.75 -3.57 1.16
C GLN A 111 -18.93 -4.20 2.28
N ILE A 112 -17.77 -3.61 2.58
CA ILE A 112 -16.86 -4.04 3.64
C ILE A 112 -16.72 -2.92 4.65
N THR A 113 -16.96 -3.24 5.92
CA THR A 113 -16.62 -2.38 7.06
C THR A 113 -15.42 -2.96 7.78
N LEU A 114 -14.34 -2.19 7.87
CA LEU A 114 -13.11 -2.56 8.60
C LEU A 114 -13.28 -2.17 10.07
N ASN A 115 -13.07 -3.12 10.98
CA ASN A 115 -13.20 -2.88 12.42
C ASN A 115 -11.83 -2.69 13.08
N ASN A 116 -11.79 -2.00 14.22
CA ASN A 116 -10.55 -1.65 14.96
C ASN A 116 -9.73 -2.85 15.49
N ASN A 117 -10.24 -4.09 15.37
CA ASN A 117 -9.60 -5.31 15.91
C ASN A 117 -9.08 -6.22 14.79
N ASP A 118 -8.66 -5.68 13.66
CA ASP A 118 -8.27 -6.42 12.46
C ASP A 118 -9.36 -7.40 11.95
N THR A 119 -10.61 -7.14 12.32
CA THR A 119 -11.78 -7.85 11.83
C THR A 119 -12.53 -7.03 10.79
N TYR A 120 -13.41 -7.67 10.05
CA TYR A 120 -14.24 -7.00 9.05
C TYR A 120 -15.65 -7.58 9.05
N THR A 121 -16.57 -6.79 8.54
CA THR A 121 -17.95 -7.20 8.30
C THR A 121 -18.23 -7.11 6.79
N CYS A 122 -18.84 -8.16 6.25
CA CYS A 122 -19.31 -8.19 4.86
C CYS A 122 -20.79 -7.92 4.82
N ASP A 123 -21.18 -6.82 4.24
CA ASP A 123 -22.57 -6.46 4.05
C ASP A 123 -22.90 -6.39 2.56
N ASN A 124 -24.15 -6.70 2.21
CA ASN A 124 -24.68 -6.55 0.86
C ASN A 124 -23.81 -7.19 -0.24
N VAL A 125 -23.41 -8.46 -0.02
CA VAL A 125 -22.65 -9.21 -1.03
C VAL A 125 -23.61 -9.73 -2.09
N GLU A 126 -23.49 -9.22 -3.32
CA GLU A 126 -24.33 -9.60 -4.44
C GLU A 126 -23.50 -10.07 -5.64
N LEU A 127 -23.81 -11.25 -6.15
CA LEU A 127 -23.31 -11.72 -7.44
C LEU A 127 -24.29 -11.29 -8.53
N LEU A 128 -23.81 -10.42 -9.43
CA LEU A 128 -24.64 -9.90 -10.52
C LEU A 128 -24.71 -10.94 -11.64
N LYS A 129 -25.88 -11.51 -11.84
CA LYS A 129 -26.11 -12.44 -12.95
C LYS A 129 -26.01 -11.70 -14.27
N GLN A 130 -25.25 -12.26 -15.18
CA GLN A 130 -25.26 -11.84 -16.60
C GLN A 130 -26.51 -12.33 -17.27
#